data_e3841d00af83e5afa4be1c09a5d1eb61
#
_entry.id   e3841d00af83e5afa4be1c09a5d1eb61
#
_cell.length_a   1.000
_cell.length_b   1.000
_cell.length_c   1.000
_cell.angle_alpha   90.00
_cell.angle_beta   90.00
_cell.angle_gamma   90.00
#
_symmetry.space_group_name_H-M   'P 1'
#
loop_
_entity.id
_entity.type
_entity.pdbx_description
1 polymer ?
#
loop_
_entity_poly.entity_id
_entity_poly.type
_entity_poly.pdbx_seq_one_letter_code
_entity_poly.pdbx_strand_id
1 'polypeptide(L)'
;NLGLEVEGLEAYASIKGGLKGIVVGEVKTCEKHPNADRLKLTTVDVGDEQILKIVCGAPNVAVGQKVAVATIGTTLYTKEGEAWKIKKGKIRGEESYGMLCAEDELGLGFNHDGIMILDENLTIGSPLSENFNIENDVVFDIGLTPNRADAMSHYGMARDFKAGLIQVGLNPELMSPSVSGFHVDNRTLKIDVTVKAKDKAARYCGITISRVKIEASPDWMQQRLKAIGLNPINNVVDSTNYVMHSLGQPLHAFDADKIANQKIIVRNAKKGEKFTTLDGIERSLDVEDLMICDANEPMCIAGILGGQNSGISNTTTNIFLESAYF
;
A
#
# COMPACT_ATOMS: atom_id res chain seq x y z
N ASN A 1 9.95 18.71 -24.81
CA ASN A 1 11.22 18.52 -24.08
C ASN A 1 11.20 19.29 -22.78
N LEU A 2 10.69 18.64 -21.72
CA LEU A 2 10.57 19.23 -20.38
C LEU A 2 11.79 18.94 -19.48
N GLY A 3 12.79 18.17 -19.98
CA GLY A 3 13.88 17.65 -19.15
C GLY A 3 13.40 16.55 -18.21
N LEU A 4 12.29 15.90 -18.52
CA LEU A 4 11.72 14.77 -17.82
C LEU A 4 11.77 13.58 -18.77
N GLU A 5 12.54 12.57 -18.44
CA GLU A 5 12.69 11.38 -19.25
C GLU A 5 11.76 10.29 -18.74
N VAL A 6 10.90 9.76 -19.61
CA VAL A 6 10.07 8.59 -19.27
C VAL A 6 10.94 7.35 -19.49
N GLU A 7 11.41 6.74 -18.41
CA GLU A 7 12.24 5.53 -18.44
C GLU A 7 11.39 4.27 -18.47
N GLY A 8 10.17 4.32 -17.91
CA GLY A 8 9.24 3.21 -17.88
C GLY A 8 7.78 3.65 -17.92
N LEU A 9 6.95 2.76 -18.44
CA LEU A 9 5.50 2.89 -18.47
C LEU A 9 4.89 1.53 -18.15
N GLU A 10 4.26 1.40 -17.01
CA GLU A 10 3.69 0.14 -16.55
C GLU A 10 2.19 0.27 -16.30
N ALA A 11 1.41 -0.69 -16.80
CA ALA A 11 0.01 -0.81 -16.45
C ALA A 11 -0.10 -1.40 -15.03
N TYR A 12 -0.74 -0.69 -14.15
CA TYR A 12 -1.05 -1.15 -12.80
C TYR A 12 -2.48 -1.65 -12.72
N ALA A 13 -2.69 -2.77 -12.06
CA ALA A 13 -4.01 -3.23 -11.65
C ALA A 13 -3.94 -3.64 -10.17
N SER A 14 -4.89 -3.17 -9.36
CA SER A 14 -4.95 -3.48 -7.92
C SER A 14 -5.02 -5.00 -7.64
N ILE A 15 -5.59 -5.74 -8.61
CA ILE A 15 -5.59 -7.20 -8.66
C ILE A 15 -4.92 -7.60 -9.96
N LYS A 16 -3.77 -8.27 -9.88
CA LYS A 16 -2.98 -8.65 -11.05
C LYS A 16 -3.79 -9.54 -11.99
N GLY A 17 -3.86 -9.16 -13.27
CA GLY A 17 -4.69 -9.84 -14.27
C GLY A 17 -6.16 -9.45 -14.26
N GLY A 18 -6.62 -8.62 -13.33
CA GLY A 18 -7.97 -8.04 -13.30
C GLY A 18 -9.09 -9.07 -13.19
N LEU A 19 -8.83 -10.25 -12.61
CA LEU A 19 -9.76 -11.38 -12.51
C LEU A 19 -10.31 -11.87 -13.87
N LYS A 20 -9.58 -11.65 -14.96
CA LYS A 20 -9.98 -12.10 -16.30
C LYS A 20 -10.12 -13.62 -16.36
N GLY A 21 -11.30 -14.10 -16.83
CA GLY A 21 -11.61 -15.53 -16.95
C GLY A 21 -12.01 -16.19 -15.64
N ILE A 22 -12.16 -15.43 -14.56
CA ILE A 22 -12.76 -15.88 -13.32
C ILE A 22 -14.25 -15.56 -13.35
N VAL A 23 -15.08 -16.56 -13.12
CA VAL A 23 -16.54 -16.43 -13.11
C VAL A 23 -17.15 -16.92 -11.81
N VAL A 24 -18.34 -16.46 -11.51
CA VAL A 24 -19.15 -16.98 -10.41
C VAL A 24 -19.72 -18.34 -10.84
N GLY A 25 -19.40 -19.39 -10.10
CA GLY A 25 -19.99 -20.72 -10.31
C GLY A 25 -20.79 -21.18 -9.12
N GLU A 26 -21.71 -22.13 -9.34
CA GLU A 26 -22.46 -22.82 -8.28
C GLU A 26 -22.11 -24.31 -8.26
N VAL A 27 -21.74 -24.82 -7.11
CA VAL A 27 -21.43 -26.25 -6.92
C VAL A 27 -22.72 -27.06 -6.94
N LYS A 28 -22.97 -27.85 -8.00
CA LYS A 28 -24.15 -28.68 -8.15
C LYS A 28 -23.99 -30.06 -7.48
N THR A 29 -22.79 -30.66 -7.57
CA THR A 29 -22.49 -31.95 -6.90
C THR A 29 -21.14 -31.85 -6.24
N CYS A 30 -20.95 -32.63 -5.16
CA CYS A 30 -19.68 -32.70 -4.43
C CYS A 30 -19.53 -34.10 -3.84
N GLU A 31 -18.74 -34.95 -4.47
CA GLU A 31 -18.55 -36.36 -4.12
C GLU A 31 -17.09 -36.62 -3.76
N LYS A 32 -16.83 -37.66 -2.96
CA LYS A 32 -15.45 -38.08 -2.66
C LYS A 32 -14.77 -38.61 -3.90
N HIS A 33 -13.50 -38.25 -4.07
CA HIS A 33 -12.69 -38.78 -5.17
C HIS A 33 -12.40 -40.29 -4.96
N PRO A 34 -12.60 -41.16 -5.99
CA PRO A 34 -12.49 -42.60 -5.82
C PRO A 34 -11.07 -43.08 -5.44
N ASN A 35 -10.03 -42.32 -5.82
CA ASN A 35 -8.63 -42.71 -5.64
C ASN A 35 -7.82 -41.71 -4.80
N ALA A 36 -8.47 -40.82 -4.01
CA ALA A 36 -7.76 -39.84 -3.18
C ALA A 36 -8.63 -39.31 -2.04
N ASP A 37 -8.30 -39.60 -0.81
CA ASP A 37 -9.10 -39.26 0.40
C ASP A 37 -9.29 -37.75 0.64
N ARG A 38 -8.36 -36.92 0.17
CA ARG A 38 -8.39 -35.46 0.36
C ARG A 38 -9.00 -34.69 -0.80
N LEU A 39 -9.38 -35.37 -1.90
CA LEU A 39 -9.95 -34.75 -3.07
C LEU A 39 -11.44 -35.00 -3.16
N LYS A 40 -12.13 -34.07 -3.77
CA LYS A 40 -13.55 -34.15 -4.10
C LYS A 40 -13.76 -33.94 -5.60
N LEU A 41 -14.70 -34.65 -6.18
CA LEU A 41 -15.19 -34.45 -7.53
C LEU A 41 -16.40 -33.53 -7.45
N THR A 42 -16.31 -32.38 -8.09
CA THR A 42 -17.41 -31.41 -8.14
C THR A 42 -17.91 -31.24 -9.57
N THR A 43 -19.20 -30.99 -9.71
CA THR A 43 -19.77 -30.39 -10.92
C THR A 43 -20.20 -28.97 -10.57
N VAL A 44 -19.80 -28.02 -11.38
CA VAL A 44 -19.99 -26.59 -11.12
C VAL A 44 -20.66 -25.97 -12.34
N ASP A 45 -21.79 -25.35 -12.10
CA ASP A 45 -22.51 -24.55 -13.09
C ASP A 45 -21.82 -23.18 -13.18
N VAL A 46 -21.37 -22.81 -14.37
CA VAL A 46 -20.70 -21.54 -14.63
C VAL A 46 -21.51 -20.63 -15.56
N GLY A 47 -22.81 -20.87 -15.67
CA GLY A 47 -23.73 -20.16 -16.58
C GLY A 47 -23.74 -20.72 -17.99
N ASP A 48 -24.62 -20.18 -18.84
CA ASP A 48 -24.77 -20.56 -20.25
C ASP A 48 -24.92 -22.08 -20.47
N GLU A 49 -25.65 -22.77 -19.57
CA GLU A 49 -25.84 -24.22 -19.57
C GLU A 49 -24.53 -25.03 -19.47
N GLN A 50 -23.41 -24.40 -19.13
CA GLN A 50 -22.11 -25.06 -18.97
C GLN A 50 -21.91 -25.62 -17.56
N ILE A 51 -21.80 -26.93 -17.46
CA ILE A 51 -21.42 -27.61 -16.22
C ILE A 51 -19.99 -28.14 -16.35
N LEU A 52 -19.09 -27.63 -15.51
CA LEU A 52 -17.69 -28.05 -15.49
C LEU A 52 -17.46 -29.13 -14.42
N LYS A 53 -16.74 -30.20 -14.79
CA LYS A 53 -16.18 -31.13 -13.82
C LYS A 53 -14.88 -30.54 -13.28
N ILE A 54 -14.76 -30.39 -11.98
CA ILE A 54 -13.57 -29.84 -11.33
C ILE A 54 -13.18 -30.72 -10.15
N VAL A 55 -11.92 -31.09 -10.09
CA VAL A 55 -11.34 -31.80 -8.94
C VAL A 55 -10.85 -30.75 -7.94
N CYS A 56 -11.39 -30.79 -6.72
CA CYS A 56 -11.11 -29.83 -5.67
C CYS A 56 -10.48 -30.49 -4.44
N GLY A 57 -9.42 -29.90 -3.93
CA GLY A 57 -8.73 -30.33 -2.70
C GLY A 57 -9.13 -29.58 -1.44
N ALA A 58 -9.95 -28.54 -1.59
CA ALA A 58 -10.34 -27.70 -0.46
C ALA A 58 -11.33 -28.41 0.48
N PRO A 59 -11.14 -28.34 1.80
CA PRO A 59 -12.00 -29.01 2.77
C PRO A 59 -13.41 -28.39 2.84
N ASN A 60 -13.54 -27.10 2.55
CA ASN A 60 -14.75 -26.31 2.71
C ASN A 60 -15.72 -26.37 1.52
N VAL A 61 -15.40 -27.05 0.42
CA VAL A 61 -16.30 -27.14 -0.74
C VAL A 61 -17.53 -28.00 -0.42
N ALA A 62 -18.73 -27.47 -0.73
CA ALA A 62 -20.02 -28.13 -0.52
C ALA A 62 -21.02 -27.78 -1.62
N VAL A 63 -22.05 -28.61 -1.78
CA VAL A 63 -23.15 -28.39 -2.73
C VAL A 63 -23.92 -27.11 -2.38
N GLY A 64 -24.35 -26.37 -3.39
CA GLY A 64 -25.13 -25.13 -3.28
C GLY A 64 -24.30 -23.89 -3.04
N GLN A 65 -22.99 -24.00 -2.81
CA GLN A 65 -22.12 -22.83 -2.63
C GLN A 65 -21.88 -22.11 -3.96
N LYS A 66 -21.89 -20.77 -3.92
CA LYS A 66 -21.32 -19.95 -4.98
C LYS A 66 -19.84 -19.75 -4.71
N VAL A 67 -19.03 -19.94 -5.75
CA VAL A 67 -17.57 -20.03 -5.66
C VAL A 67 -16.89 -19.33 -6.84
N ALA A 68 -15.66 -18.90 -6.63
CA ALA A 68 -14.84 -18.33 -7.70
C ALA A 68 -14.24 -19.45 -8.56
N VAL A 69 -14.55 -19.45 -9.85
CA VAL A 69 -14.12 -20.48 -10.81
C VAL A 69 -13.18 -19.89 -11.84
N ALA A 70 -11.94 -20.37 -11.87
CA ALA A 70 -11.01 -20.11 -12.95
C ALA A 70 -11.26 -21.11 -14.09
N THR A 71 -11.76 -20.61 -15.22
CA THR A 71 -12.02 -21.43 -16.41
C THR A 71 -10.73 -21.76 -17.17
N ILE A 72 -10.79 -22.74 -18.08
CA ILE A 72 -9.63 -23.10 -18.91
C ILE A 72 -9.19 -21.87 -19.72
N GLY A 73 -7.88 -21.59 -19.70
CA GLY A 73 -7.30 -20.44 -20.37
C GLY A 73 -7.06 -19.23 -19.48
N THR A 74 -7.69 -19.17 -18.30
CA THR A 74 -7.45 -18.16 -17.28
C THR A 74 -6.00 -18.17 -16.84
N THR A 75 -5.43 -16.98 -16.66
CA THR A 75 -4.10 -16.80 -16.07
C THR A 75 -4.26 -16.31 -14.63
N LEU A 76 -3.71 -17.07 -13.70
CA LEU A 76 -3.55 -16.69 -12.29
C LEU A 76 -2.11 -16.27 -12.02
N TYR A 77 -1.87 -15.67 -10.88
CA TYR A 77 -0.55 -15.15 -10.50
C TYR A 77 -0.19 -15.63 -9.10
N THR A 78 1.06 -16.07 -8.90
CA THR A 78 1.60 -16.39 -7.58
C THR A 78 1.81 -15.12 -6.76
N LYS A 79 2.10 -15.25 -5.46
CA LYS A 79 2.45 -14.11 -4.60
C LYS A 79 3.70 -13.38 -5.07
N GLU A 80 4.62 -14.09 -5.70
CA GLU A 80 5.84 -13.56 -6.33
C GLU A 80 5.55 -12.90 -7.69
N GLY A 81 4.31 -13.03 -8.18
CA GLY A 81 3.85 -12.43 -9.41
C GLY A 81 4.11 -13.26 -10.67
N GLU A 82 4.50 -14.52 -10.54
CA GLU A 82 4.66 -15.43 -11.66
C GLU A 82 3.29 -15.85 -12.23
N ALA A 83 3.17 -15.78 -13.56
CA ALA A 83 1.93 -16.12 -14.26
C ALA A 83 1.85 -17.65 -14.51
N TRP A 84 0.71 -18.25 -14.19
CA TRP A 84 0.41 -19.61 -14.55
C TRP A 84 -0.99 -19.76 -15.14
N LYS A 85 -1.12 -20.60 -16.14
CA LYS A 85 -2.34 -20.71 -16.94
C LYS A 85 -3.13 -21.97 -16.59
N ILE A 86 -4.41 -21.80 -16.31
CA ILE A 86 -5.33 -22.92 -16.08
C ILE A 86 -5.50 -23.71 -17.36
N LYS A 87 -5.23 -25.00 -17.29
CA LYS A 87 -5.37 -25.95 -18.39
C LYS A 87 -6.27 -27.09 -17.98
N LYS A 88 -6.88 -27.77 -18.97
CA LYS A 88 -7.50 -29.08 -18.72
C LYS A 88 -6.45 -30.00 -18.09
N GLY A 89 -6.77 -30.54 -16.94
CA GLY A 89 -5.90 -31.44 -16.18
C GLY A 89 -6.50 -32.83 -15.98
N LYS A 90 -5.66 -33.79 -15.63
CA LYS A 90 -6.08 -35.10 -15.13
C LYS A 90 -5.45 -35.32 -13.75
N ILE A 91 -6.30 -35.35 -12.71
CA ILE A 91 -5.87 -35.43 -11.31
C ILE A 91 -6.28 -36.77 -10.74
N ARG A 92 -5.31 -37.61 -10.41
CA ARG A 92 -5.53 -38.98 -9.89
C ARG A 92 -6.49 -39.84 -10.71
N GLY A 93 -6.52 -39.61 -12.03
CA GLY A 93 -7.37 -40.40 -12.95
C GLY A 93 -8.61 -39.64 -13.44
N GLU A 94 -9.07 -38.59 -12.75
CA GLU A 94 -10.24 -37.83 -13.08
C GLU A 94 -9.89 -36.54 -13.83
N GLU A 95 -10.72 -36.16 -14.81
CA GLU A 95 -10.53 -34.93 -15.59
C GLU A 95 -11.03 -33.70 -14.81
N SER A 96 -10.27 -32.58 -14.88
CA SER A 96 -10.62 -31.30 -14.31
C SER A 96 -10.60 -30.21 -15.38
N TYR A 97 -11.69 -29.47 -15.50
CA TYR A 97 -11.92 -28.46 -16.55
C TYR A 97 -11.87 -27.03 -16.00
N GLY A 98 -11.14 -26.79 -14.93
CA GLY A 98 -11.00 -25.50 -14.27
C GLY A 98 -10.47 -25.70 -12.86
N MET A 99 -10.52 -24.62 -12.10
CA MET A 99 -10.08 -24.59 -10.70
C MET A 99 -11.04 -23.76 -9.86
N LEU A 100 -11.37 -24.24 -8.66
CA LEU A 100 -12.04 -23.44 -7.62
C LEU A 100 -10.96 -22.72 -6.85
N CYS A 101 -11.04 -21.39 -6.77
CA CYS A 101 -9.95 -20.56 -6.28
C CYS A 101 -10.14 -20.15 -4.81
N ALA A 102 -9.03 -20.06 -4.09
CA ALA A 102 -8.93 -19.41 -2.79
C ALA A 102 -8.77 -17.88 -2.95
N GLU A 103 -8.94 -17.13 -1.88
CA GLU A 103 -8.79 -15.66 -1.89
C GLU A 103 -7.38 -15.22 -2.30
N ASP A 104 -6.36 -15.87 -1.77
CA ASP A 104 -4.96 -15.53 -2.03
C ASP A 104 -4.52 -15.86 -3.46
N GLU A 105 -5.11 -16.89 -4.08
CA GLU A 105 -4.88 -17.24 -5.49
C GLU A 105 -5.45 -16.22 -6.46
N LEU A 106 -6.45 -15.45 -5.99
CA LEU A 106 -7.08 -14.36 -6.75
C LEU A 106 -6.48 -12.99 -6.43
N GLY A 107 -5.61 -12.88 -5.42
CA GLY A 107 -5.12 -11.61 -4.92
C GLY A 107 -6.18 -10.77 -4.18
N LEU A 108 -7.26 -11.40 -3.70
CA LEU A 108 -8.36 -10.76 -3.00
C LEU A 108 -8.22 -10.79 -1.48
N GLY A 109 -7.28 -11.59 -0.96
CA GLY A 109 -7.05 -11.75 0.47
C GLY A 109 -5.81 -12.58 0.77
N PHE A 110 -5.70 -13.07 2.00
CA PHE A 110 -4.56 -13.88 2.48
C PHE A 110 -4.96 -15.31 2.84
N ASN A 111 -6.26 -15.62 2.84
CA ASN A 111 -6.77 -16.91 3.25
C ASN A 111 -6.52 -17.98 2.18
N HIS A 112 -5.85 -19.07 2.57
CA HIS A 112 -5.57 -20.25 1.75
C HIS A 112 -6.16 -21.55 2.35
N ASP A 113 -6.93 -21.47 3.44
CA ASP A 113 -7.44 -22.66 4.13
C ASP A 113 -8.55 -23.38 3.35
N GLY A 114 -9.06 -22.75 2.28
CA GLY A 114 -10.09 -23.30 1.44
C GLY A 114 -10.41 -22.40 0.25
N ILE A 115 -11.39 -22.83 -0.55
CA ILE A 115 -11.93 -22.01 -1.66
C ILE A 115 -12.65 -20.78 -1.13
N MET A 116 -12.63 -19.70 -1.92
CA MET A 116 -13.43 -18.51 -1.68
C MET A 116 -14.91 -18.78 -1.90
N ILE A 117 -15.70 -18.67 -0.83
CA ILE A 117 -17.17 -18.76 -0.90
C ILE A 117 -17.71 -17.36 -1.14
N LEU A 118 -18.53 -17.23 -2.17
CA LEU A 118 -19.12 -15.97 -2.62
C LEU A 118 -20.51 -15.77 -2.03
N ASP A 119 -21.02 -14.52 -2.12
CA ASP A 119 -22.38 -14.19 -1.75
C ASP A 119 -23.40 -14.97 -2.63
N GLU A 120 -24.42 -15.52 -1.99
CA GLU A 120 -25.45 -16.33 -2.63
C GLU A 120 -26.30 -15.55 -3.65
N ASN A 121 -26.32 -14.22 -3.58
CA ASN A 121 -27.08 -13.37 -4.50
C ASN A 121 -26.34 -13.07 -5.82
N LEU A 122 -25.06 -13.45 -5.95
CA LEU A 122 -24.33 -13.20 -7.19
C LEU A 122 -24.89 -14.04 -8.35
N THR A 123 -24.84 -13.50 -9.54
CA THR A 123 -25.35 -14.18 -10.76
C THR A 123 -24.35 -15.23 -11.22
N ILE A 124 -24.80 -16.48 -11.38
CA ILE A 124 -23.99 -17.58 -11.93
C ILE A 124 -23.55 -17.21 -13.35
N GLY A 125 -22.29 -17.46 -13.67
CA GLY A 125 -21.69 -17.15 -14.97
C GLY A 125 -21.23 -15.71 -15.14
N SER A 126 -21.60 -14.79 -14.23
CA SER A 126 -21.10 -13.42 -14.32
C SER A 126 -19.58 -13.36 -14.06
N PRO A 127 -18.86 -12.45 -14.75
CA PRO A 127 -17.44 -12.19 -14.46
C PRO A 127 -17.28 -11.78 -13.00
N LEU A 128 -16.35 -12.44 -12.29
CA LEU A 128 -16.11 -12.11 -10.88
C LEU A 128 -15.61 -10.67 -10.70
N SER A 129 -14.92 -10.13 -11.70
CA SER A 129 -14.43 -8.74 -11.71
C SER A 129 -15.54 -7.68 -11.54
N GLU A 130 -16.77 -7.98 -11.88
CA GLU A 130 -17.91 -7.05 -11.71
C GLU A 130 -18.30 -6.84 -10.24
N ASN A 131 -17.87 -7.74 -9.37
CA ASN A 131 -18.20 -7.74 -7.94
C ASN A 131 -17.08 -7.16 -7.06
N PHE A 132 -15.98 -6.75 -7.67
CA PHE A 132 -14.82 -6.17 -6.97
C PHE A 132 -14.41 -4.86 -7.61
N ASN A 133 -14.08 -3.88 -6.78
CA ASN A 133 -13.53 -2.62 -7.27
C ASN A 133 -12.06 -2.82 -7.68
N ILE A 134 -11.82 -3.13 -8.96
CA ILE A 134 -10.48 -3.30 -9.50
C ILE A 134 -10.03 -1.96 -10.06
N GLU A 135 -9.10 -1.34 -9.35
CA GLU A 135 -8.47 -0.12 -9.84
C GLU A 135 -7.42 -0.44 -10.89
N ASN A 136 -7.52 0.22 -12.04
CA ASN A 136 -6.53 0.18 -13.10
C ASN A 136 -5.91 1.58 -13.23
N ASP A 137 -4.59 1.62 -13.31
CA ASP A 137 -3.83 2.87 -13.45
C ASP A 137 -2.62 2.66 -14.35
N VAL A 138 -1.88 3.71 -14.59
CA VAL A 138 -0.62 3.67 -15.33
C VAL A 138 0.46 4.35 -14.50
N VAL A 139 1.53 3.62 -14.23
CA VAL A 139 2.70 4.12 -13.51
C VAL A 139 3.75 4.56 -14.50
N PHE A 140 4.16 5.82 -14.38
CA PHE A 140 5.28 6.38 -15.14
C PHE A 140 6.53 6.34 -14.27
N ASP A 141 7.58 5.73 -14.77
CA ASP A 141 8.92 5.85 -14.19
C ASP A 141 9.63 7.03 -14.89
N ILE A 142 9.97 8.04 -14.10
CA ILE A 142 10.51 9.30 -14.62
C ILE A 142 11.94 9.51 -14.11
N GLY A 143 12.90 9.47 -15.03
CA GLY A 143 14.28 9.83 -14.76
C GLY A 143 14.43 11.33 -14.53
N LEU A 144 15.01 11.70 -13.38
CA LEU A 144 15.30 13.09 -13.02
C LEU A 144 16.80 13.29 -12.86
N THR A 145 17.30 14.39 -13.38
CA THR A 145 18.68 14.82 -13.09
C THR A 145 18.81 15.32 -11.65
N PRO A 146 19.98 15.23 -10.99
CA PRO A 146 20.16 15.59 -9.58
C PRO A 146 19.76 17.02 -9.20
N ASN A 147 19.73 17.93 -10.17
CA ASN A 147 19.33 19.33 -9.97
C ASN A 147 17.81 19.57 -10.06
N ARG A 148 17.00 18.51 -10.22
CA ARG A 148 15.55 18.60 -10.40
C ARG A 148 14.77 18.04 -9.19
N ALA A 149 15.27 18.24 -7.98
CA ALA A 149 14.58 17.88 -6.75
C ALA A 149 13.16 18.49 -6.66
N ASP A 150 12.93 19.64 -7.30
CA ASP A 150 11.64 20.30 -7.39
C ASP A 150 10.57 19.49 -8.15
N ALA A 151 10.99 18.57 -9.01
CA ALA A 151 10.11 17.68 -9.77
C ALA A 151 9.87 16.30 -9.11
N MET A 152 10.49 16.02 -7.96
CA MET A 152 10.38 14.73 -7.25
C MET A 152 9.04 14.59 -6.51
N SER A 153 7.92 14.80 -7.21
CA SER A 153 6.57 14.58 -6.69
C SER A 153 5.54 14.69 -7.82
N HIS A 154 4.32 14.19 -7.60
CA HIS A 154 3.22 14.41 -8.56
C HIS A 154 2.98 15.90 -8.82
N TYR A 155 3.01 16.72 -7.78
CA TYR A 155 2.81 18.18 -7.92
C TYR A 155 3.95 18.84 -8.67
N GLY A 156 5.21 18.44 -8.41
CA GLY A 156 6.37 18.93 -9.13
C GLY A 156 6.31 18.59 -10.61
N MET A 157 5.97 17.34 -10.95
CA MET A 157 5.74 16.90 -12.31
C MET A 157 4.62 17.66 -12.99
N ALA A 158 3.49 17.87 -12.28
CA ALA A 158 2.33 18.60 -12.81
C ALA A 158 2.67 20.06 -13.15
N ARG A 159 3.54 20.72 -12.38
CA ARG A 159 4.01 22.08 -12.69
C ARG A 159 4.75 22.14 -14.02
N ASP A 160 5.69 21.22 -14.21
CA ASP A 160 6.48 21.16 -15.45
C ASP A 160 5.62 20.77 -16.64
N PHE A 161 4.72 19.80 -16.45
CA PHE A 161 3.79 19.39 -17.48
C PHE A 161 2.86 20.54 -17.89
N LYS A 162 2.34 21.31 -16.93
CA LYS A 162 1.59 22.54 -17.22
C LYS A 162 2.40 23.52 -18.06
N ALA A 163 3.66 23.77 -17.69
CA ALA A 163 4.53 24.68 -18.45
C ALA A 163 4.71 24.21 -19.91
N GLY A 164 4.91 22.91 -20.11
CA GLY A 164 5.01 22.31 -21.44
C GLY A 164 3.74 22.42 -22.26
N LEU A 165 2.58 22.18 -21.64
CA LEU A 165 1.28 22.31 -22.33
C LEU A 165 0.98 23.74 -22.77
N ILE A 166 1.36 24.73 -21.98
CA ILE A 166 1.22 26.16 -22.35
C ILE A 166 2.04 26.46 -23.60
N GLN A 167 3.24 25.90 -23.75
CA GLN A 167 4.08 26.11 -24.93
C GLN A 167 3.46 25.58 -26.23
N VAL A 168 2.59 24.58 -26.14
CA VAL A 168 1.87 24.03 -27.30
C VAL A 168 0.46 24.61 -27.46
N GLY A 169 0.16 25.71 -26.78
CA GLY A 169 -1.09 26.47 -26.91
C GLY A 169 -2.26 25.95 -26.06
N LEU A 170 -2.03 24.99 -25.16
CA LEU A 170 -3.03 24.54 -24.20
C LEU A 170 -2.94 25.38 -22.92
N ASN A 171 -4.06 25.52 -22.21
CA ASN A 171 -4.08 26.29 -20.95
C ASN A 171 -4.66 25.42 -19.80
N PRO A 172 -3.89 24.43 -19.31
CA PRO A 172 -4.34 23.56 -18.23
C PRO A 172 -4.32 24.28 -16.88
N GLU A 173 -5.24 23.92 -16.00
CA GLU A 173 -5.23 24.36 -14.62
C GLU A 173 -4.34 23.44 -13.76
N LEU A 174 -3.52 24.03 -12.90
CA LEU A 174 -2.79 23.31 -11.85
C LEU A 174 -3.55 23.38 -10.56
N MET A 175 -4.16 22.26 -10.15
CA MET A 175 -4.89 22.19 -8.89
C MET A 175 -3.93 21.90 -7.75
N SER A 176 -3.87 22.81 -6.78
CA SER A 176 -3.16 22.58 -5.51
C SER A 176 -4.15 22.07 -4.46
N PRO A 177 -3.74 21.15 -3.57
CA PRO A 177 -4.58 20.74 -2.46
C PRO A 177 -5.03 21.95 -1.64
N SER A 178 -6.32 22.02 -1.35
CA SER A 178 -6.87 23.12 -0.53
C SER A 178 -6.40 22.98 0.92
N VAL A 179 -5.92 24.06 1.49
CA VAL A 179 -5.58 24.19 2.91
C VAL A 179 -6.63 24.98 3.70
N SER A 180 -7.72 25.38 3.06
CA SER A 180 -8.75 26.24 3.67
C SER A 180 -9.50 25.59 4.84
N GLY A 181 -9.54 24.25 4.88
CA GLY A 181 -10.15 23.50 5.98
C GLY A 181 -9.22 23.33 7.20
N PHE A 182 -7.96 23.72 7.10
CA PHE A 182 -7.03 23.59 8.22
C PHE A 182 -7.28 24.67 9.27
N HIS A 183 -7.52 24.25 10.50
CA HIS A 183 -7.61 25.11 11.67
C HIS A 183 -7.07 24.40 12.91
N VAL A 184 -6.68 25.15 13.90
CA VAL A 184 -6.21 24.63 15.19
C VAL A 184 -7.41 24.55 16.13
N ASP A 185 -7.89 23.35 16.40
CA ASP A 185 -9.07 23.12 17.27
C ASP A 185 -8.82 23.52 18.71
N ASN A 186 -7.61 23.23 19.21
CA ASN A 186 -7.21 23.54 20.59
C ASN A 186 -5.67 23.58 20.72
N ARG A 187 -5.19 23.92 21.89
CA ARG A 187 -3.75 23.98 22.21
C ARG A 187 -3.42 23.22 23.50
N THR A 188 -4.15 22.15 23.78
CA THR A 188 -4.02 21.41 25.03
C THR A 188 -2.75 20.56 25.08
N LEU A 189 -2.36 19.97 23.96
CA LEU A 189 -1.11 19.20 23.83
C LEU A 189 -0.05 20.08 23.15
N LYS A 190 0.71 20.83 23.95
CA LYS A 190 1.76 21.69 23.45
C LYS A 190 3.10 20.99 23.54
N ILE A 191 3.84 20.94 22.43
CA ILE A 191 5.23 20.49 22.38
C ILE A 191 6.10 21.66 21.96
N ASP A 192 7.05 22.04 22.81
CA ASP A 192 7.96 23.13 22.55
C ASP A 192 9.10 22.68 21.64
N VAL A 193 9.40 23.45 20.61
CA VAL A 193 10.48 23.18 19.66
C VAL A 193 11.63 24.13 19.82
N THR A 194 12.82 23.63 19.91
CA THR A 194 14.07 24.39 19.98
C THR A 194 15.06 23.90 18.92
N VAL A 195 15.37 24.73 17.94
CA VAL A 195 16.41 24.44 16.94
C VAL A 195 17.72 25.05 17.41
N LYS A 196 18.69 24.19 17.80
CA LYS A 196 20.04 24.59 18.19
C LYS A 196 20.99 24.65 16.99
N ALA A 197 20.90 23.69 16.06
CA ALA A 197 21.70 23.61 14.84
C ALA A 197 21.01 24.39 13.70
N LYS A 198 21.00 25.72 13.83
CA LYS A 198 20.26 26.62 12.88
C LYS A 198 20.86 26.63 11.47
N ASP A 199 22.13 26.33 11.35
CA ASP A 199 22.86 26.20 10.08
C ASP A 199 22.50 24.97 9.29
N LYS A 200 22.04 23.90 9.98
CA LYS A 200 21.64 22.61 9.38
C LYS A 200 20.13 22.39 9.31
N ALA A 201 19.35 23.11 10.09
CA ALA A 201 17.89 23.03 10.11
C ALA A 201 17.30 24.43 9.92
N ALA A 202 17.16 24.83 8.65
CA ALA A 202 16.70 26.17 8.29
C ALA A 202 15.23 26.42 8.70
N ARG A 203 14.40 25.38 8.70
CA ARG A 203 13.02 25.44 9.13
C ARG A 203 12.56 24.13 9.76
N TYR A 204 11.88 24.25 10.88
CA TYR A 204 11.26 23.10 11.55
C TYR A 204 9.83 23.49 11.99
N CYS A 205 8.85 22.78 11.48
CA CYS A 205 7.46 22.95 11.83
C CYS A 205 6.94 21.65 12.43
N GLY A 206 5.99 21.76 13.35
CA GLY A 206 5.30 20.61 13.91
C GLY A 206 3.92 20.96 14.40
N ILE A 207 3.04 19.98 14.33
CA ILE A 207 1.70 20.03 14.91
C ILE A 207 1.44 18.80 15.75
N THR A 208 0.61 18.93 16.78
CA THR A 208 0.11 17.79 17.54
C THR A 208 -1.31 17.46 17.08
N ILE A 209 -1.58 16.17 16.92
CA ILE A 209 -2.90 15.64 16.59
C ILE A 209 -3.26 14.64 17.68
N SER A 210 -4.35 14.90 18.40
CA SER A 210 -4.81 14.09 19.53
C SER A 210 -5.98 13.20 19.14
N ARG A 211 -6.15 12.11 19.90
CA ARG A 211 -7.23 11.13 19.71
C ARG A 211 -7.18 10.44 18.34
N VAL A 212 -5.98 10.19 17.85
CA VAL A 212 -5.76 9.40 16.66
C VAL A 212 -6.05 7.93 16.98
N LYS A 213 -6.71 7.24 16.06
CA LYS A 213 -6.84 5.78 16.07
C LYS A 213 -5.94 5.22 14.99
N ILE A 214 -4.99 4.38 15.39
CA ILE A 214 -4.10 3.72 14.42
C ILE A 214 -4.84 2.54 13.83
N GLU A 215 -5.03 2.55 12.54
CA GLU A 215 -5.74 1.51 11.77
C GLU A 215 -5.21 1.46 10.34
N ALA A 216 -5.70 0.51 9.54
CA ALA A 216 -5.37 0.44 8.13
C ALA A 216 -5.80 1.72 7.41
N SER A 217 -5.00 2.16 6.47
CA SER A 217 -5.34 3.30 5.61
C SER A 217 -6.55 3.00 4.74
N PRO A 218 -7.30 4.02 4.30
CA PRO A 218 -8.36 3.82 3.30
C PRO A 218 -7.84 3.14 2.03
N ASP A 219 -8.66 2.30 1.42
CA ASP A 219 -8.26 1.48 0.27
C ASP A 219 -7.65 2.30 -0.87
N TRP A 220 -8.24 3.46 -1.18
CA TRP A 220 -7.72 4.35 -2.22
C TRP A 220 -6.27 4.78 -1.98
N MET A 221 -5.90 5.04 -0.70
CA MET A 221 -4.54 5.43 -0.33
C MET A 221 -3.58 4.23 -0.42
N GLN A 222 -4.03 3.08 0.08
CA GLN A 222 -3.25 1.84 -0.02
C GLN A 222 -2.94 1.49 -1.48
N GLN A 223 -3.94 1.58 -2.37
CA GLN A 223 -3.75 1.26 -3.79
C GLN A 223 -2.73 2.21 -4.46
N ARG A 224 -2.79 3.51 -4.16
CA ARG A 224 -1.83 4.46 -4.70
C ARG A 224 -0.40 4.22 -4.22
N LEU A 225 -0.22 3.87 -2.95
CA LEU A 225 1.09 3.53 -2.41
C LEU A 225 1.61 2.22 -2.99
N LYS A 226 0.77 1.19 -3.10
CA LYS A 226 1.11 -0.09 -3.73
C LYS A 226 1.52 0.09 -5.20
N ALA A 227 0.83 0.97 -5.93
CA ALA A 227 1.14 1.25 -7.34
C ALA A 227 2.57 1.75 -7.56
N ILE A 228 3.14 2.47 -6.60
CA ILE A 228 4.53 2.96 -6.63
C ILE A 228 5.50 2.06 -5.83
N GLY A 229 5.09 0.82 -5.50
CA GLY A 229 5.94 -0.17 -4.84
C GLY A 229 6.08 -0.03 -3.32
N LEU A 230 5.27 0.81 -2.68
CA LEU A 230 5.27 0.95 -1.22
C LEU A 230 4.26 0.01 -0.57
N ASN A 231 4.66 -0.63 0.52
CA ASN A 231 3.77 -1.45 1.33
C ASN A 231 3.06 -0.57 2.38
N PRO A 232 1.71 -0.50 2.37
CA PRO A 232 0.96 0.19 3.41
C PRO A 232 1.22 -0.38 4.80
N ILE A 233 1.32 0.47 5.81
CA ILE A 233 1.63 0.11 7.20
C ILE A 233 0.44 0.46 8.10
N ASN A 234 0.09 1.74 8.17
CA ASN A 234 -1.06 2.26 8.90
C ASN A 234 -1.39 3.68 8.42
N ASN A 235 -2.57 4.16 8.77
CA ASN A 235 -3.10 5.44 8.31
C ASN A 235 -2.20 6.66 8.59
N VAL A 236 -1.38 6.65 9.62
CA VAL A 236 -0.46 7.76 9.93
C VAL A 236 0.78 7.70 9.04
N VAL A 237 1.48 6.55 9.02
CA VAL A 237 2.70 6.38 8.21
C VAL A 237 2.38 6.50 6.72
N ASP A 238 1.28 5.91 6.29
CA ASP A 238 0.85 5.96 4.89
C ASP A 238 0.49 7.39 4.46
N SER A 239 -0.13 8.17 5.35
CA SER A 239 -0.39 9.59 5.09
C SER A 239 0.90 10.39 4.91
N THR A 240 1.95 10.12 5.71
CA THR A 240 3.25 10.80 5.52
C THR A 240 3.90 10.44 4.20
N ASN A 241 3.86 9.16 3.81
CA ASN A 241 4.35 8.69 2.51
C ASN A 241 3.53 9.28 1.36
N TYR A 242 2.20 9.30 1.48
CA TYR A 242 1.34 9.86 0.45
C TYR A 242 1.62 11.35 0.21
N VAL A 243 1.79 12.15 1.28
CA VAL A 243 2.14 13.58 1.17
C VAL A 243 3.51 13.76 0.53
N MET A 244 4.50 12.96 0.92
CA MET A 244 5.84 13.01 0.33
C MET A 244 5.80 12.80 -1.19
N HIS A 245 5.13 11.74 -1.66
CA HIS A 245 5.04 11.46 -3.09
C HIS A 245 4.10 12.42 -3.83
N SER A 246 3.08 12.97 -3.18
CA SER A 246 2.16 13.92 -3.80
C SER A 246 2.76 15.31 -3.96
N LEU A 247 3.43 15.82 -2.91
CA LEU A 247 3.84 17.22 -2.79
C LEU A 247 5.35 17.43 -2.73
N GLY A 248 6.13 16.35 -2.52
CA GLY A 248 7.59 16.43 -2.40
C GLY A 248 8.08 16.86 -1.02
N GLN A 249 7.20 16.89 0.00
CA GLN A 249 7.56 17.24 1.37
C GLN A 249 7.60 15.98 2.25
N PRO A 250 8.78 15.52 2.66
CA PRO A 250 8.89 14.47 3.67
C PRO A 250 8.29 14.91 5.00
N LEU A 251 7.55 14.01 5.64
CA LEU A 251 6.99 14.20 6.96
C LEU A 251 7.45 13.06 7.87
N HIS A 252 7.53 13.34 9.18
CA HIS A 252 7.75 12.30 10.18
C HIS A 252 6.73 12.40 11.31
N ALA A 253 6.27 11.27 11.81
CA ALA A 253 5.30 11.21 12.90
C ALA A 253 5.93 10.52 14.12
N PHE A 254 5.94 11.24 15.24
CA PHE A 254 6.35 10.72 16.54
C PHE A 254 5.13 10.42 17.41
N ASP A 255 5.24 9.42 18.26
CA ASP A 255 4.30 9.24 19.37
C ASP A 255 4.50 10.36 20.38
N ALA A 256 3.53 11.29 20.46
CA ALA A 256 3.66 12.49 21.26
C ALA A 256 3.74 12.20 22.78
N ASP A 257 3.15 11.07 23.21
CA ASP A 257 3.15 10.67 24.61
C ASP A 257 4.52 10.12 25.06
N LYS A 258 5.39 9.75 24.10
CA LYS A 258 6.76 9.33 24.36
C LYS A 258 7.78 10.48 24.36
N ILE A 259 7.38 11.69 23.96
CA ILE A 259 8.27 12.84 23.91
C ILE A 259 8.50 13.39 25.34
N ALA A 260 9.68 13.15 25.89
CA ALA A 260 10.03 13.55 27.24
C ALA A 260 9.91 15.07 27.45
N ASN A 261 9.23 15.47 28.53
CA ASN A 261 8.99 16.86 28.90
C ASN A 261 8.31 17.70 27.80
N GLN A 262 7.60 17.06 26.85
CA GLN A 262 6.91 17.74 25.75
C GLN A 262 7.83 18.71 24.99
N LYS A 263 9.06 18.27 24.71
CA LYS A 263 10.09 19.12 24.12
C LYS A 263 10.84 18.44 23.00
N ILE A 264 10.93 19.13 21.86
CA ILE A 264 11.77 18.75 20.72
C ILE A 264 13.00 19.65 20.68
N ILE A 265 14.16 19.05 20.50
CA ILE A 265 15.44 19.74 20.37
C ILE A 265 16.15 19.24 19.12
N VAL A 266 16.30 20.10 18.13
CA VAL A 266 17.07 19.81 16.92
C VAL A 266 18.51 20.27 17.15
N ARG A 267 19.44 19.31 17.21
CA ARG A 267 20.84 19.55 17.55
C ARG A 267 21.78 18.59 16.82
N ASN A 268 23.03 18.95 16.75
CA ASN A 268 24.08 17.99 16.38
C ASN A 268 24.17 16.87 17.43
N ALA A 269 24.57 15.69 17.02
CA ALA A 269 24.90 14.58 17.90
C ALA A 269 26.16 14.91 18.73
N LYS A 270 26.35 14.21 19.85
CA LYS A 270 27.62 14.22 20.60
C LYS A 270 28.52 13.16 19.99
N LYS A 271 29.84 13.40 20.04
CA LYS A 271 30.80 12.42 19.52
C LYS A 271 30.65 11.06 20.18
N GLY A 272 30.39 10.05 19.36
CA GLY A 272 30.18 8.68 19.80
C GLY A 272 28.88 8.43 20.53
N GLU A 273 27.89 9.34 20.44
CA GLU A 273 26.53 9.12 20.95
C GLU A 273 25.93 7.90 20.29
N LYS A 274 25.33 7.01 21.09
CA LYS A 274 24.70 5.79 20.60
C LYS A 274 23.23 6.02 20.30
N PHE A 275 22.78 5.45 19.19
CA PHE A 275 21.38 5.56 18.76
C PHE A 275 20.93 4.30 18.04
N THR A 276 19.82 3.72 18.49
CA THR A 276 19.22 2.56 17.84
C THR A 276 18.12 3.01 16.88
N THR A 277 18.33 2.75 15.61
CA THR A 277 17.40 3.10 14.54
C THR A 277 16.24 2.10 14.43
N LEU A 278 15.19 2.43 13.65
CA LEU A 278 13.99 1.60 13.45
C LEU A 278 14.29 0.19 12.92
N ASP A 279 15.41 0.00 12.22
CA ASP A 279 15.91 -1.30 11.76
C ASP A 279 16.55 -2.15 12.87
N GLY A 280 16.56 -1.65 14.12
CA GLY A 280 17.15 -2.33 15.29
C GLY A 280 18.67 -2.27 15.36
N ILE A 281 19.32 -1.49 14.48
CA ILE A 281 20.78 -1.37 14.45
C ILE A 281 21.25 -0.24 15.37
N GLU A 282 22.16 -0.55 16.32
CA GLU A 282 22.84 0.47 17.12
C GLU A 282 23.93 1.15 16.29
N ARG A 283 23.82 2.46 16.15
CA ARG A 283 24.76 3.31 15.42
C ARG A 283 25.56 4.17 16.37
N SER A 284 26.83 4.42 16.02
CA SER A 284 27.67 5.39 16.71
C SER A 284 27.68 6.68 15.89
N LEU A 285 27.12 7.73 16.45
CA LEU A 285 26.92 9.00 15.76
C LEU A 285 28.17 9.86 15.76
N ASP A 286 28.33 10.70 14.74
CA ASP A 286 29.35 11.74 14.65
C ASP A 286 28.75 13.11 15.02
N VAL A 287 29.63 14.07 15.31
CA VAL A 287 29.23 15.45 15.66
C VAL A 287 28.59 16.21 14.48
N GLU A 288 28.79 15.71 13.28
CA GLU A 288 28.15 16.28 12.09
C GLU A 288 26.71 15.71 11.85
N ASP A 289 26.32 14.64 12.52
CA ASP A 289 24.97 14.09 12.40
C ASP A 289 23.97 15.03 13.06
N LEU A 290 22.92 15.38 12.30
CA LEU A 290 21.81 16.18 12.81
C LEU A 290 20.76 15.28 13.44
N MET A 291 20.38 15.58 14.67
CA MET A 291 19.47 14.77 15.48
C MET A 291 18.24 15.56 15.88
N ILE A 292 17.11 14.89 15.83
CA ILE A 292 15.88 15.31 16.50
C ILE A 292 15.83 14.56 17.82
N CYS A 293 15.82 15.28 18.91
CA CYS A 293 15.85 14.74 20.26
C CYS A 293 14.63 15.22 21.05
N ASP A 294 14.29 14.51 22.10
CA ASP A 294 13.49 15.07 23.17
C ASP A 294 14.37 15.72 24.26
N ALA A 295 13.85 15.91 25.47
CA ALA A 295 14.62 16.49 26.56
C ALA A 295 15.74 15.56 27.08
N ASN A 296 15.65 14.26 26.86
CA ASN A 296 16.49 13.23 27.44
C ASN A 296 17.41 12.57 26.39
N GLU A 297 16.87 12.17 25.25
CA GLU A 297 17.56 11.29 24.28
C GLU A 297 17.29 11.63 22.81
N PRO A 298 18.11 11.11 21.88
CA PRO A 298 17.84 11.20 20.45
C PRO A 298 16.63 10.36 20.05
N MET A 299 15.79 10.88 19.16
CA MET A 299 14.59 10.21 18.65
C MET A 299 14.66 9.89 17.14
N CYS A 300 15.45 10.68 16.38
CA CYS A 300 15.55 10.51 14.93
C CYS A 300 16.86 11.10 14.41
N ILE A 301 17.47 10.46 13.41
CA ILE A 301 18.50 11.10 12.57
C ILE A 301 17.74 11.94 11.54
N ALA A 302 17.87 13.26 11.64
CA ALA A 302 17.06 14.21 10.87
C ALA A 302 17.15 13.95 9.36
N GLY A 303 16.00 13.80 8.71
CA GLY A 303 15.89 13.56 7.29
C GLY A 303 16.37 12.18 6.80
N ILE A 304 16.76 11.27 7.72
CA ILE A 304 17.35 9.96 7.36
C ILE A 304 16.52 8.81 7.93
N LEU A 305 16.47 8.64 9.27
CA LEU A 305 15.84 7.46 9.85
C LEU A 305 15.39 7.69 11.30
N GLY A 306 14.17 7.28 11.61
CA GLY A 306 13.61 7.34 12.96
C GLY A 306 14.26 6.35 13.93
N GLY A 307 14.07 6.58 15.22
CA GLY A 307 14.51 5.72 16.29
C GLY A 307 13.49 4.65 16.66
N GLN A 308 13.97 3.55 17.22
CA GLN A 308 13.15 2.40 17.59
C GLN A 308 12.06 2.74 18.62
N ASN A 309 12.32 3.68 19.52
CA ASN A 309 11.44 3.95 20.68
C ASN A 309 10.43 5.07 20.44
N SER A 310 10.67 5.98 19.51
CA SER A 310 9.88 7.20 19.29
C SER A 310 8.77 7.07 18.26
N GLY A 311 8.73 5.95 17.54
CA GLY A 311 7.81 5.71 16.44
C GLY A 311 6.36 5.43 16.88
N ILE A 312 5.48 5.49 15.89
CA ILE A 312 4.05 5.17 16.00
C ILE A 312 3.85 3.68 16.24
N SER A 313 2.95 3.34 17.14
CA SER A 313 2.53 1.98 17.46
C SER A 313 1.00 1.86 17.43
N ASN A 314 0.46 0.66 17.48
CA ASN A 314 -0.99 0.43 17.49
C ASN A 314 -1.71 1.03 18.71
N THR A 315 -0.96 1.40 19.75
CA THR A 315 -1.49 2.02 20.97
C THR A 315 -1.35 3.54 20.99
N THR A 316 -0.70 4.14 19.99
CA THR A 316 -0.51 5.58 19.89
C THR A 316 -1.85 6.29 19.70
N THR A 317 -2.14 7.29 20.54
CA THR A 317 -3.34 8.10 20.46
C THR A 317 -3.08 9.57 20.21
N ASN A 318 -1.86 10.02 20.44
CA ASN A 318 -1.42 11.38 20.20
C ASN A 318 -0.15 11.37 19.37
N ILE A 319 -0.11 12.17 18.30
CA ILE A 319 1.06 12.25 17.43
C ILE A 319 1.60 13.67 17.38
N PHE A 320 2.91 13.79 17.25
CA PHE A 320 3.57 15.00 16.81
C PHE A 320 4.03 14.80 15.38
N LEU A 321 3.42 15.54 14.46
CA LEU A 321 3.74 15.48 13.04
C LEU A 321 4.73 16.59 12.69
N GLU A 322 5.90 16.17 12.18
CA GLU A 322 7.00 17.03 11.75
C GLU A 322 6.90 17.33 10.26
N SER A 323 7.20 18.57 9.91
CA SER A 323 7.55 19.00 8.55
C SER A 323 8.74 19.94 8.64
N ALA A 324 9.88 19.51 8.11
CA ALA A 324 11.12 20.23 8.28
C ALA A 324 11.89 20.39 6.96
N TYR A 325 12.85 21.34 6.98
CA TYR A 325 13.84 21.57 5.94
C TYR A 325 15.22 21.59 6.59
N PHE A 326 16.01 20.57 6.24
CA PHE A 326 17.37 20.35 6.73
C PHE A 326 18.42 20.66 5.67
#